data_6fa86185c4773793b2406deaeb8d2fd3
#
_entry.id   6fa86185c4773793b2406deaeb8d2fd3
#
_cell.length_a   1.000
_cell.length_b   1.000
_cell.length_c   1.000
_cell.angle_alpha   90.00
_cell.angle_beta   90.00
_cell.angle_gamma   90.00
#
_symmetry.space_group_name_H-M   'P 1'
#
loop_
_entity.id
_entity.type
_entity.pdbx_description
1 polymer ?
#
loop_
_entity_poly.entity_id
_entity_poly.type
_entity_poly.pdbx_seq_one_letter_code
_entity_poly.pdbx_strand_id
1 'polypeptide(L)'
;APVGTAAVVLPMDAQKKWVFKTTQNDNVIAEALIADMVKRGIKTVGFVGTSDPYGENWHKVFSGLAASKGIQVVAKESFQRQDTSLTGQALKIISKKPQAVLIAAPGGAAVTPQVALFDRGYKGQIYQTHGAALDEFLKRGGKKVENTILAASLMLVLNEIPATHPSKALATKYMNDYKKLHGTFPATFGANVYDAGLLLQKAVPVALKTAKPGTAQFRGALRTALESTKEVAGTQGVFNMTPTDHSGFDKRGREMITVKNGQWVLLK
;
A
#
# COMPACT_ATOMS: atom_id res chain seq x y z
N ALA A 1 6.55 11.62 -6.75
CA ALA A 1 6.18 11.26 -5.37
C ALA A 1 6.37 9.77 -5.16
N PRO A 2 7.48 9.28 -4.61
CA PRO A 2 7.70 7.84 -4.43
C PRO A 2 6.65 7.20 -3.53
N VAL A 3 6.15 7.93 -2.53
CA VAL A 3 5.14 7.46 -1.58
C VAL A 3 3.91 8.37 -1.64
N GLY A 4 2.74 7.80 -1.88
CA GLY A 4 1.49 8.57 -1.95
C GLY A 4 0.28 7.70 -2.30
N THR A 5 -0.91 8.18 -1.96
CA THR A 5 -2.17 7.55 -2.40
C THR A 5 -2.36 7.69 -3.91
N ALA A 6 -3.24 6.88 -4.51
CA ALA A 6 -3.56 6.95 -5.94
C ALA A 6 -4.04 8.34 -6.38
N ALA A 7 -4.66 9.11 -5.49
CA ALA A 7 -5.15 10.46 -5.79
C ALA A 7 -4.06 11.45 -6.26
N VAL A 8 -2.77 11.19 -5.99
CA VAL A 8 -1.68 12.04 -6.48
C VAL A 8 -1.37 11.86 -7.97
N VAL A 9 -1.79 10.73 -8.55
CA VAL A 9 -1.58 10.40 -9.96
C VAL A 9 -2.89 10.15 -10.73
N LEU A 10 -4.03 9.96 -10.04
CA LEU A 10 -5.32 9.64 -10.64
C LEU A 10 -6.45 10.55 -10.11
N PRO A 11 -7.48 10.82 -10.94
CA PRO A 11 -7.50 10.62 -12.37
C PRO A 11 -6.43 11.48 -13.06
N MET A 12 -5.90 11.03 -14.20
CA MET A 12 -4.88 11.76 -14.94
C MET A 12 -5.41 13.12 -15.43
N ASP A 13 -4.60 14.17 -15.27
CA ASP A 13 -4.91 15.52 -15.71
C ASP A 13 -3.63 16.28 -16.14
N ALA A 14 -3.78 17.55 -16.49
CA ALA A 14 -2.69 18.40 -16.97
C ALA A 14 -1.55 18.59 -15.95
N GLN A 15 -1.81 18.46 -14.65
CA GLN A 15 -0.82 18.58 -13.58
C GLN A 15 -0.26 17.18 -13.21
N LYS A 16 -1.12 16.19 -13.01
CA LYS A 16 -0.74 14.86 -12.57
C LYS A 16 0.08 14.08 -13.59
N LYS A 17 -0.03 14.44 -14.89
CA LYS A 17 0.87 13.87 -15.93
C LYS A 17 2.36 14.10 -15.67
N TRP A 18 2.72 14.94 -14.71
CA TRP A 18 4.11 15.18 -14.30
C TRP A 18 4.48 14.48 -12.99
N VAL A 19 3.54 13.75 -12.39
CA VAL A 19 3.74 13.05 -11.13
C VAL A 19 3.81 11.54 -11.36
N PHE A 20 4.87 10.92 -10.88
CA PHE A 20 5.06 9.47 -10.88
C PHE A 20 5.15 8.98 -9.45
N LYS A 21 4.71 7.76 -9.18
CA LYS A 21 4.82 7.14 -7.86
C LYS A 21 5.32 5.70 -7.98
N THR A 22 5.96 5.22 -6.95
CA THR A 22 6.54 3.88 -6.86
C THR A 22 5.97 3.07 -5.69
N THR A 23 4.81 3.49 -5.18
CA THR A 23 3.94 2.66 -4.34
C THR A 23 2.80 2.10 -5.17
N GLN A 24 2.27 0.97 -4.76
CA GLN A 24 1.08 0.37 -5.35
C GLN A 24 -0.11 1.36 -5.32
N ASN A 25 -0.94 1.34 -6.34
CA ASN A 25 -2.20 2.06 -6.31
C ASN A 25 -3.20 1.37 -5.37
N ASP A 26 -4.08 2.17 -4.76
CA ASP A 26 -5.04 1.68 -3.77
C ASP A 26 -5.96 0.59 -4.33
N ASN A 27 -6.33 0.66 -5.64
CA ASN A 27 -7.10 -0.39 -6.30
C ASN A 27 -6.36 -1.74 -6.35
N VAL A 28 -5.05 -1.74 -6.64
CA VAL A 28 -4.23 -2.97 -6.69
C VAL A 28 -4.26 -3.69 -5.34
N ILE A 29 -4.18 -2.94 -4.26
CA ILE A 29 -4.24 -3.47 -2.89
C ILE A 29 -5.67 -3.87 -2.52
N ALA A 30 -6.66 -3.01 -2.80
CA ALA A 30 -8.07 -3.27 -2.48
C ALA A 30 -8.59 -4.54 -3.16
N GLU A 31 -8.23 -4.78 -4.42
CA GLU A 31 -8.59 -6.01 -5.13
C GLU A 31 -8.10 -7.28 -4.42
N ALA A 32 -6.87 -7.26 -3.87
CA ALA A 32 -6.34 -8.40 -3.12
C ALA A 32 -7.12 -8.64 -1.80
N LEU A 33 -7.38 -7.55 -1.05
CA LEU A 33 -8.17 -7.63 0.19
C LEU A 33 -9.58 -8.15 -0.09
N ILE A 34 -10.24 -7.64 -1.13
CA ILE A 34 -11.59 -8.05 -1.52
C ILE A 34 -11.60 -9.51 -1.98
N ALA A 35 -10.59 -9.96 -2.72
CA ALA A 35 -10.49 -11.37 -3.14
C ALA A 35 -10.38 -12.30 -1.92
N ASP A 36 -9.61 -11.95 -0.90
CA ASP A 36 -9.53 -12.69 0.36
C ASP A 36 -10.87 -12.65 1.13
N MET A 37 -11.52 -11.50 1.20
CA MET A 37 -12.84 -11.36 1.81
C MET A 37 -13.89 -12.26 1.13
N VAL A 38 -13.90 -12.30 -0.21
CA VAL A 38 -14.79 -13.20 -0.98
C VAL A 38 -14.49 -14.66 -0.67
N LYS A 39 -13.20 -15.06 -0.67
CA LYS A 39 -12.76 -16.43 -0.32
C LYS A 39 -13.22 -16.84 1.09
N ARG A 40 -13.28 -15.90 2.04
CA ARG A 40 -13.72 -16.11 3.42
C ARG A 40 -15.25 -16.00 3.59
N GLY A 41 -16.01 -15.71 2.54
CA GLY A 41 -17.45 -15.56 2.61
C GLY A 41 -17.92 -14.26 3.30
N ILE A 42 -17.04 -13.26 3.45
CA ILE A 42 -17.37 -11.96 4.07
C ILE A 42 -18.31 -11.17 3.15
N LYS A 43 -19.43 -10.71 3.68
CA LYS A 43 -20.47 -9.94 2.98
C LYS A 43 -20.66 -8.54 3.54
N THR A 44 -20.25 -8.29 4.79
CA THR A 44 -20.42 -6.99 5.45
C THR A 44 -19.12 -6.52 6.05
N VAL A 45 -18.76 -5.26 5.78
CA VAL A 45 -17.51 -4.64 6.21
C VAL A 45 -17.80 -3.28 6.86
N GLY A 46 -17.20 -3.04 8.03
CA GLY A 46 -17.06 -1.70 8.58
C GLY A 46 -15.82 -1.03 8.00
N PHE A 47 -15.88 0.26 7.75
CA PHE A 47 -14.74 1.06 7.28
C PHE A 47 -14.37 2.11 8.33
N VAL A 48 -13.08 2.20 8.67
CA VAL A 48 -12.53 3.27 9.51
C VAL A 48 -11.33 3.87 8.78
N GLY A 49 -11.39 5.17 8.44
CA GLY A 49 -10.31 5.82 7.70
C GLY A 49 -9.90 7.17 8.29
N THR A 50 -8.69 7.62 7.96
CA THR A 50 -8.29 8.98 8.30
C THR A 50 -9.17 10.01 7.55
N SER A 51 -9.48 11.13 8.21
CA SER A 51 -10.27 12.24 7.65
C SER A 51 -9.41 13.15 6.78
N ASP A 52 -8.67 12.57 5.84
CA ASP A 52 -7.78 13.23 4.90
C ASP A 52 -7.88 12.56 3.52
N PRO A 53 -7.20 13.08 2.49
CA PRO A 53 -7.26 12.50 1.14
C PRO A 53 -6.89 11.03 1.06
N TYR A 54 -6.10 10.50 2.00
CA TYR A 54 -5.77 9.07 2.05
C TYR A 54 -7.00 8.23 2.43
N GLY A 55 -7.61 8.50 3.57
CA GLY A 55 -8.78 7.75 4.03
C GLY A 55 -9.99 7.90 3.09
N GLU A 56 -10.22 9.10 2.58
CA GLU A 56 -11.33 9.34 1.63
C GLU A 56 -11.14 8.60 0.31
N ASN A 57 -9.92 8.61 -0.26
CA ASN A 57 -9.65 7.86 -1.49
C ASN A 57 -9.79 6.35 -1.26
N TRP A 58 -9.29 5.84 -0.14
CA TRP A 58 -9.44 4.43 0.23
C TRP A 58 -10.91 4.02 0.36
N HIS A 59 -11.73 4.84 1.04
CA HIS A 59 -13.16 4.57 1.13
C HIS A 59 -13.81 4.50 -0.25
N LYS A 60 -13.55 5.47 -1.12
CA LYS A 60 -14.10 5.51 -2.48
C LYS A 60 -13.72 4.28 -3.29
N VAL A 61 -12.43 3.95 -3.34
CA VAL A 61 -11.90 2.82 -4.12
C VAL A 61 -12.42 1.50 -3.58
N PHE A 62 -12.31 1.29 -2.26
CA PHE A 62 -12.73 0.05 -1.64
C PHE A 62 -14.23 -0.18 -1.79
N SER A 63 -15.07 0.82 -1.49
CA SER A 63 -16.54 0.67 -1.55
C SER A 63 -17.02 0.35 -2.97
N GLY A 64 -16.44 0.99 -4.00
CA GLY A 64 -16.79 0.71 -5.39
C GLY A 64 -16.45 -0.71 -5.81
N LEU A 65 -15.23 -1.18 -5.50
CA LEU A 65 -14.80 -2.53 -5.82
C LEU A 65 -15.55 -3.59 -5.00
N ALA A 66 -15.76 -3.36 -3.70
CA ALA A 66 -16.47 -4.27 -2.80
C ALA A 66 -17.91 -4.51 -3.24
N ALA A 67 -18.63 -3.44 -3.62
CA ALA A 67 -19.99 -3.53 -4.13
C ALA A 67 -20.10 -4.43 -5.36
N SER A 68 -19.13 -4.34 -6.30
CA SER A 68 -19.09 -5.20 -7.50
C SER A 68 -18.91 -6.69 -7.18
N LYS A 69 -18.50 -7.03 -5.96
CA LYS A 69 -18.30 -8.40 -5.46
C LYS A 69 -19.35 -8.81 -4.41
N GLY A 70 -20.42 -8.04 -4.27
CA GLY A 70 -21.51 -8.31 -3.31
C GLY A 70 -21.09 -8.14 -1.85
N ILE A 71 -20.09 -7.31 -1.56
CA ILE A 71 -19.65 -6.93 -0.22
C ILE A 71 -20.19 -5.54 0.07
N GLN A 72 -20.92 -5.40 1.16
CA GLN A 72 -21.53 -4.15 1.60
C GLN A 72 -20.70 -3.48 2.70
N VAL A 73 -20.41 -2.19 2.54
CA VAL A 73 -19.88 -1.35 3.60
C VAL A 73 -21.05 -0.87 4.48
N VAL A 74 -21.22 -1.49 5.66
CA VAL A 74 -22.37 -1.26 6.55
C VAL A 74 -22.15 -0.13 7.55
N ALA A 75 -20.92 0.35 7.69
CA ALA A 75 -20.58 1.49 8.54
C ALA A 75 -19.32 2.19 7.98
N LYS A 76 -19.30 3.52 8.06
CA LYS A 76 -18.14 4.36 7.76
C LYS A 76 -17.90 5.30 8.94
N GLU A 77 -16.70 5.26 9.49
CA GLU A 77 -16.23 6.20 10.50
C GLU A 77 -14.90 6.82 10.04
N SER A 78 -14.64 8.04 10.51
CA SER A 78 -13.40 8.75 10.23
C SER A 78 -12.74 9.29 11.51
N PHE A 79 -11.44 9.57 11.43
CA PHE A 79 -10.66 10.10 12.55
C PHE A 79 -9.47 10.92 12.07
N GLN A 80 -8.95 11.80 12.94
CA GLN A 80 -7.72 12.54 12.70
C GLN A 80 -6.50 11.67 13.04
N ARG A 81 -5.40 11.82 12.29
CA ARG A 81 -4.17 11.01 12.54
C ARG A 81 -3.61 11.13 13.95
N GLN A 82 -3.84 12.28 14.58
CA GLN A 82 -3.40 12.59 15.94
C GLN A 82 -4.38 12.15 17.03
N ASP A 83 -5.55 11.62 16.68
CA ASP A 83 -6.52 11.16 17.67
C ASP A 83 -5.92 9.99 18.48
N THR A 84 -6.00 10.11 19.79
CA THR A 84 -5.46 9.12 20.75
C THR A 84 -6.53 8.14 21.25
N SER A 85 -7.82 8.44 21.04
CA SER A 85 -8.94 7.59 21.41
C SER A 85 -10.00 7.56 20.31
N LEU A 86 -10.42 6.36 19.94
CA LEU A 86 -11.44 6.10 18.92
C LEU A 86 -12.58 5.23 19.46
N THR A 87 -12.87 5.36 20.76
CA THR A 87 -13.93 4.58 21.44
C THR A 87 -15.28 4.77 20.77
N GLY A 88 -15.69 6.00 20.47
CA GLY A 88 -16.97 6.29 19.82
C GLY A 88 -17.10 5.66 18.44
N GLN A 89 -16.05 5.80 17.61
CA GLN A 89 -16.02 5.21 16.27
C GLN A 89 -16.07 3.68 16.34
N ALA A 90 -15.29 3.06 17.24
CA ALA A 90 -15.29 1.62 17.43
C ALA A 90 -16.68 1.10 17.83
N LEU A 91 -17.38 1.74 18.77
CA LEU A 91 -18.73 1.36 19.18
C LEU A 91 -19.74 1.49 18.03
N LYS A 92 -19.69 2.55 17.25
CA LYS A 92 -20.55 2.73 16.07
C LYS A 92 -20.33 1.65 15.01
N ILE A 93 -19.07 1.27 14.74
CA ILE A 93 -18.74 0.17 13.84
C ILE A 93 -19.31 -1.15 14.39
N ILE A 94 -19.02 -1.47 15.65
CA ILE A 94 -19.43 -2.74 16.29
C ILE A 94 -20.96 -2.87 16.32
N SER A 95 -21.70 -1.78 16.55
CA SER A 95 -23.17 -1.80 16.58
C SER A 95 -23.81 -2.28 15.27
N LYS A 96 -23.11 -2.14 14.13
CA LYS A 96 -23.55 -2.64 12.82
C LYS A 96 -23.18 -4.11 12.56
N LYS A 97 -22.49 -4.75 13.50
CA LYS A 97 -22.11 -6.17 13.47
C LYS A 97 -21.43 -6.58 12.15
N PRO A 98 -20.44 -5.83 11.62
CA PRO A 98 -19.79 -6.23 10.38
C PRO A 98 -18.98 -7.51 10.60
N GLN A 99 -18.89 -8.35 9.56
CA GLN A 99 -18.07 -9.57 9.59
C GLN A 99 -16.57 -9.25 9.55
N ALA A 100 -16.20 -8.11 8.92
CA ALA A 100 -14.84 -7.61 8.91
C ALA A 100 -14.81 -6.08 9.09
N VAL A 101 -13.63 -5.55 9.45
CA VAL A 101 -13.37 -4.11 9.44
C VAL A 101 -12.13 -3.84 8.60
N LEU A 102 -12.23 -2.92 7.66
CA LEU A 102 -11.08 -2.34 6.96
C LEU A 102 -10.67 -1.03 7.62
N ILE A 103 -9.39 -0.94 8.01
CA ILE A 103 -8.79 0.27 8.56
C ILE A 103 -7.89 0.90 7.51
N ALA A 104 -8.16 2.15 7.15
CA ALA A 104 -7.42 2.91 6.16
C ALA A 104 -6.69 4.09 6.81
N ALA A 105 -5.50 3.81 7.33
CA ALA A 105 -4.64 4.81 7.96
C ALA A 105 -3.16 4.49 7.69
N PRO A 106 -2.29 5.50 7.52
CA PRO A 106 -0.87 5.27 7.33
C PRO A 106 -0.09 5.31 8.65
N GLY A 107 0.99 4.52 8.71
CA GLY A 107 1.95 4.54 9.82
C GLY A 107 1.33 4.21 11.17
N GLY A 108 1.79 4.90 12.21
CA GLY A 108 1.35 4.69 13.58
C GLY A 108 -0.14 4.97 13.83
N ALA A 109 -0.78 5.82 12.99
CA ALA A 109 -2.21 6.10 13.08
C ALA A 109 -3.08 4.85 12.81
N ALA A 110 -2.56 3.85 12.09
CA ALA A 110 -3.27 2.60 11.82
C ALA A 110 -3.53 1.74 13.05
N VAL A 111 -2.75 1.93 14.12
CA VAL A 111 -2.84 1.14 15.36
C VAL A 111 -4.05 1.54 16.21
N THR A 112 -4.31 2.84 16.35
CA THR A 112 -5.33 3.36 17.28
C THR A 112 -6.73 2.80 17.04
N PRO A 113 -7.27 2.78 15.78
CA PRO A 113 -8.59 2.20 15.54
C PRO A 113 -8.62 0.69 15.80
N GLN A 114 -7.56 -0.04 15.50
CA GLN A 114 -7.51 -1.48 15.76
C GLN A 114 -7.50 -1.79 17.25
N VAL A 115 -6.70 -1.07 18.03
CA VAL A 115 -6.68 -1.19 19.48
C VAL A 115 -8.07 -0.86 20.08
N ALA A 116 -8.72 0.19 19.60
CA ALA A 116 -10.06 0.57 20.05
C ALA A 116 -11.10 -0.53 19.76
N LEU A 117 -11.07 -1.15 18.58
CA LEU A 117 -11.94 -2.29 18.24
C LEU A 117 -11.65 -3.50 19.12
N PHE A 118 -10.38 -3.86 19.31
CA PHE A 118 -9.97 -4.98 20.15
C PHE A 118 -10.44 -4.80 21.60
N ASP A 119 -10.20 -3.62 22.19
CA ASP A 119 -10.54 -3.30 23.59
C ASP A 119 -12.06 -3.24 23.82
N ARG A 120 -12.84 -3.08 22.75
CA ARG A 120 -14.32 -3.14 22.80
C ARG A 120 -14.88 -4.53 22.39
N GLY A 121 -14.00 -5.53 22.32
CA GLY A 121 -14.39 -6.92 22.12
C GLY A 121 -14.80 -7.28 20.71
N TYR A 122 -14.41 -6.51 19.69
CA TYR A 122 -14.66 -6.89 18.30
C TYR A 122 -13.95 -8.22 17.98
N LYS A 123 -14.69 -9.17 17.40
CA LYS A 123 -14.21 -10.52 17.09
C LYS A 123 -14.15 -10.83 15.58
N GLY A 124 -14.63 -9.92 14.72
CA GLY A 124 -14.55 -10.11 13.27
C GLY A 124 -13.13 -9.92 12.74
N GLN A 125 -12.92 -10.24 11.48
CA GLN A 125 -11.63 -10.09 10.83
C GLN A 125 -11.26 -8.62 10.66
N ILE A 126 -10.03 -8.26 11.03
CA ILE A 126 -9.50 -6.92 10.77
C ILE A 126 -8.57 -6.97 9.56
N TYR A 127 -8.81 -6.04 8.63
CA TYR A 127 -7.96 -5.76 7.50
C TYR A 127 -7.36 -4.37 7.65
N GLN A 128 -6.11 -4.24 7.20
CA GLN A 128 -5.42 -2.97 7.12
C GLN A 128 -5.05 -2.65 5.66
N THR A 129 -4.90 -1.38 5.34
CA THR A 129 -4.27 -0.98 4.09
C THR A 129 -2.75 -1.12 4.16
N HIS A 130 -2.08 -1.10 3.02
CA HIS A 130 -0.61 -1.16 2.97
C HIS A 130 0.10 0.00 3.71
N GLY A 131 -0.62 1.05 4.06
CA GLY A 131 -0.11 2.13 4.93
C GLY A 131 0.31 1.68 6.32
N ALA A 132 -0.24 0.55 6.82
CA ALA A 132 0.13 -0.06 8.11
C ALA A 132 1.36 -0.98 8.03
N ALA A 133 1.94 -1.19 6.85
CA ALA A 133 3.01 -2.15 6.57
C ALA A 133 4.39 -1.71 7.12
N LEU A 134 4.49 -1.49 8.43
CA LEU A 134 5.67 -1.00 9.13
C LEU A 134 5.89 -1.77 10.45
N ASP A 135 7.14 -1.90 10.88
CA ASP A 135 7.48 -2.47 12.19
C ASP A 135 6.87 -1.70 13.36
N GLU A 136 6.67 -0.39 13.22
CA GLU A 136 6.01 0.44 14.23
C GLU A 136 4.58 -0.05 14.53
N PHE A 137 3.86 -0.53 13.49
CA PHE A 137 2.52 -1.10 13.66
C PHE A 137 2.56 -2.31 14.59
N LEU A 138 3.50 -3.24 14.37
CA LEU A 138 3.67 -4.42 15.22
C LEU A 138 4.07 -4.05 16.65
N LYS A 139 5.08 -3.18 16.80
CA LYS A 139 5.60 -2.75 18.10
C LYS A 139 4.54 -2.06 18.95
N ARG A 140 3.77 -1.14 18.37
CA ARG A 140 2.73 -0.39 19.08
C ARG A 140 1.46 -1.19 19.32
N GLY A 141 1.11 -2.07 18.38
CA GLY A 141 -0.11 -2.89 18.45
C GLY A 141 0.04 -4.10 19.37
N GLY A 142 1.24 -4.67 19.45
CA GLY A 142 1.52 -5.86 20.25
C GLY A 142 0.52 -6.99 19.96
N LYS A 143 0.02 -7.64 21.00
CA LYS A 143 -0.97 -8.74 20.84
C LYS A 143 -2.30 -8.32 20.23
N LYS A 144 -2.62 -7.01 20.23
CA LYS A 144 -3.91 -6.52 19.71
C LYS A 144 -3.97 -6.45 18.18
N VAL A 145 -2.84 -6.68 17.51
CA VAL A 145 -2.77 -6.72 16.04
C VAL A 145 -2.53 -8.12 15.47
N GLU A 146 -2.53 -9.13 16.31
CA GLU A 146 -2.46 -10.53 15.85
C GLU A 146 -3.61 -10.87 14.88
N ASN A 147 -3.31 -11.70 13.89
CA ASN A 147 -4.23 -12.13 12.82
C ASN A 147 -4.76 -11.00 11.93
N THR A 148 -4.19 -9.79 12.03
CA THR A 148 -4.49 -8.72 11.07
C THR A 148 -4.05 -9.13 9.68
N ILE A 149 -4.90 -8.89 8.68
CA ILE A 149 -4.60 -9.19 7.27
C ILE A 149 -4.40 -7.89 6.51
N LEU A 150 -3.40 -7.84 5.66
CA LEU A 150 -3.21 -6.78 4.69
C LEU A 150 -2.55 -7.31 3.40
N ALA A 151 -2.69 -6.54 2.32
CA ALA A 151 -1.89 -6.74 1.13
C ALA A 151 -0.80 -5.66 1.12
N ALA A 152 0.45 -6.06 0.95
CA ALA A 152 1.58 -5.14 1.01
C ALA A 152 2.76 -5.63 0.16
N SER A 153 3.85 -4.88 0.19
CA SER A 153 5.09 -5.23 -0.47
C SER A 153 5.69 -6.55 0.05
N LEU A 154 6.27 -7.31 -0.86
CA LEU A 154 7.03 -8.54 -0.56
C LEU A 154 8.20 -8.31 0.43
N MET A 155 8.64 -7.07 0.60
CA MET A 155 9.76 -6.70 1.47
C MET A 155 9.59 -7.18 2.93
N LEU A 156 8.35 -7.20 3.43
CA LEU A 156 8.04 -7.62 4.81
C LEU A 156 8.17 -9.13 5.03
N VAL A 157 8.07 -9.91 3.97
CA VAL A 157 8.07 -11.39 4.00
C VAL A 157 9.08 -11.95 3.00
N LEU A 158 10.14 -11.20 2.73
CA LEU A 158 11.08 -11.50 1.66
C LEU A 158 11.67 -12.91 1.74
N ASN A 159 11.90 -13.45 2.95
CA ASN A 159 12.43 -14.81 3.14
C ASN A 159 11.45 -15.90 2.67
N GLU A 160 10.14 -15.62 2.67
CA GLU A 160 9.10 -16.57 2.26
C GLU A 160 8.77 -16.45 0.74
N ILE A 161 9.30 -15.43 0.05
CA ILE A 161 9.06 -15.21 -1.37
C ILE A 161 9.89 -16.20 -2.20
N PRO A 162 9.31 -16.86 -3.21
CA PRO A 162 10.03 -17.77 -4.09
C PRO A 162 11.20 -17.10 -4.83
N ALA A 163 12.28 -17.82 -5.06
CA ALA A 163 13.44 -17.32 -5.81
C ALA A 163 13.10 -16.91 -7.25
N THR A 164 12.02 -17.47 -7.81
CA THR A 164 11.51 -17.16 -9.16
C THR A 164 10.76 -15.84 -9.25
N HIS A 165 10.44 -15.19 -8.11
CA HIS A 165 9.78 -13.89 -8.15
C HIS A 165 10.71 -12.82 -8.73
N PRO A 166 10.29 -12.02 -9.74
CA PRO A 166 11.16 -11.12 -10.48
C PRO A 166 11.85 -10.07 -9.61
N SER A 167 11.26 -9.67 -8.49
CA SER A 167 11.82 -8.70 -7.55
C SER A 167 12.72 -9.30 -6.49
N LYS A 168 12.73 -10.64 -6.30
CA LYS A 168 13.39 -11.29 -5.15
C LYS A 168 14.87 -10.96 -5.04
N ALA A 169 15.62 -11.14 -6.12
CA ALA A 169 17.06 -10.92 -6.13
C ALA A 169 17.42 -9.45 -5.83
N LEU A 170 16.71 -8.52 -6.49
CA LEU A 170 16.94 -7.08 -6.31
C LEU A 170 16.54 -6.62 -4.90
N ALA A 171 15.39 -7.09 -4.38
CA ALA A 171 14.95 -6.78 -3.03
C ALA A 171 15.96 -7.29 -1.98
N THR A 172 16.45 -8.52 -2.15
CA THR A 172 17.49 -9.10 -1.26
C THR A 172 18.77 -8.26 -1.29
N LYS A 173 19.22 -7.88 -2.49
CA LYS A 173 20.41 -7.01 -2.63
C LYS A 173 20.20 -5.67 -1.91
N TYR A 174 19.08 -5.00 -2.16
CA TYR A 174 18.75 -3.73 -1.51
C TYR A 174 18.76 -3.84 0.02
N MET A 175 18.10 -4.86 0.57
CA MET A 175 18.05 -5.11 2.02
C MET A 175 19.44 -5.27 2.62
N ASN A 176 20.29 -6.07 1.97
CA ASN A 176 21.66 -6.35 2.44
C ASN A 176 22.57 -5.12 2.35
N ASP A 177 22.51 -4.40 1.23
CA ASP A 177 23.30 -3.17 1.03
C ASP A 177 22.91 -2.10 2.05
N TYR A 178 21.61 -1.92 2.28
CA TYR A 178 21.10 -0.97 3.27
C TYR A 178 21.56 -1.35 4.67
N LYS A 179 21.44 -2.63 5.05
CA LYS A 179 21.90 -3.11 6.36
C LYS A 179 23.40 -2.91 6.54
N LYS A 180 24.18 -3.17 5.50
CA LYS A 180 25.65 -2.96 5.53
C LYS A 180 26.01 -1.48 5.77
N LEU A 181 25.25 -0.55 5.16
CA LEU A 181 25.52 0.89 5.26
C LEU A 181 24.99 1.50 6.56
N HIS A 182 23.86 1.03 7.06
CA HIS A 182 23.13 1.69 8.16
C HIS A 182 22.96 0.85 9.42
N GLY A 183 23.45 -0.39 9.45
CA GLY A 183 23.34 -1.30 10.59
C GLY A 183 21.95 -1.91 10.82
N THR A 184 20.91 -1.43 10.13
CA THR A 184 19.53 -1.88 10.25
C THR A 184 18.90 -2.21 8.91
N PHE A 185 17.83 -2.99 8.88
CA PHE A 185 17.05 -3.19 7.66
C PHE A 185 16.21 -1.95 7.32
N PRO A 186 15.98 -1.68 6.01
CA PRO A 186 15.14 -0.56 5.59
C PRO A 186 13.66 -0.84 5.84
N ALA A 187 12.88 0.22 6.07
CA ALA A 187 11.43 0.14 6.00
C ALA A 187 10.94 0.05 4.53
N THR A 188 9.70 -0.41 4.33
CA THR A 188 9.09 -0.58 3.00
C THR A 188 9.10 0.71 2.16
N PHE A 189 8.88 1.87 2.79
CA PHE A 189 8.87 3.16 2.08
C PHE A 189 10.24 3.57 1.56
N GLY A 190 11.35 3.14 2.19
CA GLY A 190 12.70 3.32 1.65
C GLY A 190 12.88 2.59 0.32
N ALA A 191 12.32 1.40 0.18
CA ALA A 191 12.34 0.64 -1.07
C ALA A 191 11.61 1.36 -2.21
N ASN A 192 10.50 2.08 -1.92
CA ASN A 192 9.82 2.90 -2.94
C ASN A 192 10.72 4.02 -3.47
N VAL A 193 11.51 4.66 -2.61
CA VAL A 193 12.48 5.70 -3.02
C VAL A 193 13.61 5.10 -3.85
N TYR A 194 14.12 3.94 -3.45
CA TYR A 194 15.12 3.20 -4.21
C TYR A 194 14.61 2.85 -5.62
N ASP A 195 13.40 2.34 -5.73
CA ASP A 195 12.76 2.01 -7.02
C ASP A 195 12.58 3.25 -7.91
N ALA A 196 12.30 4.42 -7.34
CA ALA A 196 12.27 5.67 -8.10
C ALA A 196 13.65 5.99 -8.70
N GLY A 197 14.74 5.75 -7.95
CA GLY A 197 16.10 5.85 -8.45
C GLY A 197 16.38 4.91 -9.63
N LEU A 198 15.94 3.64 -9.54
CA LEU A 198 16.07 2.66 -10.62
C LEU A 198 15.35 3.09 -11.90
N LEU A 199 14.13 3.59 -11.78
CA LEU A 199 13.37 4.09 -12.92
C LEU A 199 14.08 5.29 -13.58
N LEU A 200 14.62 6.22 -12.78
CA LEU A 200 15.38 7.34 -13.29
C LEU A 200 16.69 6.90 -13.96
N GLN A 201 17.41 5.92 -13.41
CA GLN A 201 18.61 5.35 -14.03
C GLN A 201 18.34 4.80 -15.43
N LYS A 202 17.14 4.29 -15.68
CA LYS A 202 16.72 3.80 -17.01
C LYS A 202 16.21 4.92 -17.91
N ALA A 203 15.42 5.85 -17.38
CA ALA A 203 14.72 6.86 -18.17
C ALA A 203 15.63 8.05 -18.57
N VAL A 204 16.56 8.47 -17.69
CA VAL A 204 17.45 9.61 -17.95
C VAL A 204 18.33 9.41 -19.18
N PRO A 205 19.04 8.27 -19.38
CA PRO A 205 19.83 8.04 -20.58
C PRO A 205 18.99 8.09 -21.87
N VAL A 206 17.73 7.67 -21.81
CA VAL A 206 16.81 7.76 -22.97
C VAL A 206 16.50 9.22 -23.30
N ALA A 207 16.14 10.01 -22.29
CA ALA A 207 15.82 11.43 -22.45
C ALA A 207 17.01 12.26 -22.95
N LEU A 208 18.24 11.93 -22.52
CA LEU A 208 19.48 12.60 -22.93
C LEU A 208 19.79 12.46 -24.43
N LYS A 209 19.23 11.44 -25.10
CA LYS A 209 19.39 11.26 -26.56
C LYS A 209 18.70 12.36 -27.37
N THR A 210 17.68 13.00 -26.80
CA THR A 210 16.79 13.92 -27.52
C THR A 210 16.80 15.34 -26.99
N ALA A 211 17.26 15.56 -25.74
CA ALA A 211 17.18 16.88 -25.11
C ALA A 211 18.25 17.07 -24.00
N LYS A 212 18.60 18.32 -23.74
CA LYS A 212 19.56 18.70 -22.71
C LYS A 212 18.87 18.91 -21.35
N PRO A 213 19.47 18.44 -20.22
CA PRO A 213 18.98 18.73 -18.86
C PRO A 213 18.72 20.22 -18.63
N GLY A 214 17.77 20.53 -17.75
CA GLY A 214 17.38 21.90 -17.41
C GLY A 214 16.34 22.51 -18.36
N THR A 215 16.04 21.90 -19.52
CA THR A 215 15.08 22.40 -20.50
C THR A 215 13.67 21.81 -20.32
N ALA A 216 12.64 22.49 -20.83
CA ALA A 216 11.29 21.95 -20.88
C ALA A 216 11.21 20.71 -21.78
N GLN A 217 11.99 20.68 -22.87
CA GLN A 217 12.08 19.55 -23.77
C GLN A 217 12.64 18.30 -23.06
N PHE A 218 13.67 18.44 -22.21
CA PHE A 218 14.19 17.34 -21.43
C PHE A 218 13.16 16.79 -20.44
N ARG A 219 12.41 17.67 -19.75
CA ARG A 219 11.34 17.23 -18.86
C ARG A 219 10.26 16.42 -19.61
N GLY A 220 9.89 16.86 -20.82
CA GLY A 220 8.99 16.12 -21.70
C GLY A 220 9.53 14.75 -22.11
N ALA A 221 10.79 14.71 -22.56
CA ALA A 221 11.47 13.48 -22.96
C ALA A 221 11.60 12.48 -21.77
N LEU A 222 11.93 12.98 -20.58
CA LEU A 222 12.02 12.15 -19.38
C LEU A 222 10.65 11.57 -18.99
N ARG A 223 9.58 12.38 -19.04
CA ARG A 223 8.23 11.88 -18.82
C ARG A 223 7.88 10.76 -19.82
N THR A 224 8.08 10.97 -21.09
CA THR A 224 7.81 9.96 -22.13
C THR A 224 8.63 8.69 -21.90
N ALA A 225 9.89 8.81 -21.50
CA ALA A 225 10.73 7.66 -21.18
C ALA A 225 10.20 6.88 -19.97
N LEU A 226 9.71 7.54 -18.93
CA LEU A 226 9.06 6.90 -17.77
C LEU A 226 7.73 6.23 -18.16
N GLU A 227 6.88 6.91 -18.93
CA GLU A 227 5.60 6.37 -19.45
C GLU A 227 5.80 5.14 -20.36
N SER A 228 6.99 4.99 -20.93
CA SER A 228 7.37 3.85 -21.79
C SER A 228 8.01 2.70 -21.02
N THR A 229 8.09 2.78 -19.68
CA THR A 229 8.65 1.73 -18.83
C THR A 229 7.87 0.43 -18.96
N LYS A 230 8.55 -0.68 -19.33
CA LYS A 230 7.96 -2.00 -19.49
C LYS A 230 8.80 -3.07 -18.79
N GLU A 231 8.13 -3.93 -18.03
CA GLU A 231 8.71 -5.09 -17.33
C GLU A 231 10.00 -4.74 -16.54
N VAL A 232 10.02 -3.56 -15.91
CA VAL A 232 11.16 -3.18 -15.08
C VAL A 232 10.95 -3.71 -13.66
N ALA A 233 11.74 -4.70 -13.28
CA ALA A 233 11.76 -5.21 -11.92
C ALA A 233 12.29 -4.13 -10.95
N GLY A 234 11.48 -3.80 -9.97
CA GLY A 234 11.85 -3.04 -8.79
C GLY A 234 12.01 -3.94 -7.56
N THR A 235 12.25 -3.36 -6.41
CA THR A 235 12.36 -4.10 -5.14
C THR A 235 11.00 -4.63 -4.65
N GLN A 236 9.89 -4.03 -5.10
CA GLN A 236 8.55 -4.31 -4.57
C GLN A 236 7.57 -4.86 -5.62
N GLY A 237 8.01 -5.07 -6.84
CA GLY A 237 7.18 -5.56 -7.95
C GLY A 237 7.76 -5.16 -9.29
N VAL A 238 6.96 -5.27 -10.33
CA VAL A 238 7.35 -4.98 -11.70
C VAL A 238 6.60 -3.75 -12.21
N PHE A 239 7.34 -2.80 -12.79
CA PHE A 239 6.77 -1.56 -13.31
C PHE A 239 6.44 -1.66 -14.79
N ASN A 240 5.21 -1.30 -15.13
CA ASN A 240 4.65 -1.16 -16.47
C ASN A 240 3.90 0.18 -16.56
N MET A 241 4.63 1.29 -16.59
CA MET A 241 4.02 2.61 -16.64
C MET A 241 3.44 2.93 -18.02
N THR A 242 2.42 3.76 -18.04
CA THR A 242 1.76 4.24 -19.26
C THR A 242 1.39 5.73 -19.10
N PRO A 243 0.99 6.44 -20.17
CA PRO A 243 0.49 7.80 -20.05
C PRO A 243 -0.73 7.98 -19.12
N THR A 244 -1.44 6.90 -18.81
CA THR A 244 -2.63 6.89 -17.95
C THR A 244 -2.42 6.19 -16.60
N ASP A 245 -1.27 5.52 -16.41
CA ASP A 245 -0.90 4.87 -15.14
C ASP A 245 0.56 5.16 -14.81
N HIS A 246 0.78 6.13 -13.93
CA HIS A 246 2.10 6.55 -13.45
C HIS A 246 2.54 5.84 -12.16
N SER A 247 1.88 4.75 -11.77
CA SER A 247 2.34 3.80 -10.76
C SER A 247 2.89 2.52 -11.39
N GLY A 248 2.17 1.98 -12.38
CA GLY A 248 2.63 0.87 -13.20
C GLY A 248 2.70 -0.49 -12.54
N PHE A 249 2.25 -0.65 -11.29
CA PHE A 249 2.23 -1.94 -10.60
C PHE A 249 1.02 -2.78 -10.98
N ASP A 250 1.26 -4.07 -11.19
CA ASP A 250 0.24 -5.10 -11.29
C ASP A 250 0.20 -5.99 -10.02
N LYS A 251 -0.49 -7.12 -10.10
CA LYS A 251 -0.63 -8.08 -8.98
C LYS A 251 0.71 -8.62 -8.44
N ARG A 252 1.80 -8.55 -9.21
CA ARG A 252 3.15 -8.95 -8.76
C ARG A 252 3.77 -7.95 -7.77
N GLY A 253 3.16 -6.79 -7.59
CA GLY A 253 3.61 -5.77 -6.63
C GLY A 253 2.96 -5.91 -5.25
N ARG A 254 2.29 -7.02 -4.94
CA ARG A 254 1.59 -7.20 -3.67
C ARG A 254 1.62 -8.65 -3.20
N GLU A 255 1.78 -8.84 -1.91
CA GLU A 255 1.62 -10.11 -1.22
C GLU A 255 0.52 -9.99 -0.16
N MET A 256 -0.28 -11.05 0.02
CA MET A 256 -1.18 -11.13 1.16
C MET A 256 -0.39 -11.58 2.38
N ILE A 257 -0.43 -10.80 3.43
CA ILE A 257 0.33 -11.06 4.66
C ILE A 257 -0.58 -10.94 5.89
N THR A 258 -0.15 -11.54 6.96
CA THR A 258 -0.82 -11.47 8.26
C THR A 258 0.19 -11.30 9.38
N VAL A 259 -0.30 -10.94 10.56
CA VAL A 259 0.52 -10.90 11.78
C VAL A 259 0.40 -12.24 12.51
N LYS A 260 1.53 -12.91 12.77
CA LYS A 260 1.61 -14.09 13.64
C LYS A 260 2.80 -13.97 14.57
N ASN A 261 2.55 -14.16 15.86
CA ASN A 261 3.57 -14.06 16.92
C ASN A 261 4.34 -12.72 16.85
N GLY A 262 3.61 -11.63 16.54
CA GLY A 262 4.17 -10.29 16.42
C GLY A 262 5.06 -10.06 15.21
N GLN A 263 4.97 -10.91 14.19
CA GLN A 263 5.75 -10.80 12.94
C GLN A 263 4.85 -10.85 11.71
N TRP A 264 5.31 -10.21 10.63
CA TRP A 264 4.69 -10.35 9.31
C TRP A 264 5.04 -11.71 8.72
N VAL A 265 4.02 -12.43 8.25
CA VAL A 265 4.18 -13.70 7.53
C VAL A 265 3.26 -13.76 6.31
N LEU A 266 3.61 -14.55 5.31
CA LEU A 266 2.72 -14.79 4.17
C LEU A 266 1.41 -15.43 4.63
N LEU A 267 0.30 -14.92 4.12
CA LEU A 267 -1.01 -15.51 4.30
C LEU A 267 -1.16 -16.66 3.28
N LYS A 268 -1.21 -17.87 3.79
CA LYS A 268 -1.40 -19.11 3.00
C LYS A 268 -2.86 -19.48 2.84
#